data_018b43560a9a62d1194a0a2808681d25
#
_entry.id   018b43560a9a62d1194a0a2808681d25
#
_cell.length_a   1.000
_cell.length_b   1.000
_cell.length_c   1.000
_cell.angle_alpha   90.00
_cell.angle_beta   90.00
_cell.angle_gamma   90.00
#
_symmetry.space_group_name_H-M   'P 1'
#
loop_
_entity.id
_entity.type
_entity.pdbx_description
1 polymer ?
#
loop_
_entity_poly.entity_id
_entity_poly.type
_entity_poly.pdbx_seq_one_letter_code
_entity_poly.pdbx_strand_id
1 'polypeptide(L)'
;MRVVIESIGTKTGRIIEGIALTPAVSLNKNIYSAEAIDTAKNLDVSLPADWEHSDEIIGTVVYTMGENHSIKYRAEITTDRAKEIKEGVHKVSIEANVDEVVSSCNRKGCYNLVDGITFEGIGITTNPSVQTTTLNIVESFQEWQPIIESHCVNCIKEDEDIKLENERLKKEIQDLKNCPTCHKPKKN
;
A
#
# COMPACT_ATOMS: atom_id res chain seq x y z
N MET A 1 -23.90 20.39 22.37
CA MET A 1 -22.90 19.29 22.33
C MET A 1 -21.55 19.90 21.93
N ARG A 2 -20.53 19.79 22.74
CA ARG A 2 -19.19 20.31 22.44
C ARG A 2 -18.30 19.12 22.15
N VAL A 3 -17.97 18.87 20.89
CA VAL A 3 -16.99 17.86 20.52
C VAL A 3 -15.61 18.46 20.80
N VAL A 4 -14.92 17.93 21.78
CA VAL A 4 -13.52 18.29 22.05
C VAL A 4 -12.67 17.30 21.27
N ILE A 5 -12.03 17.75 20.21
CA ILE A 5 -10.99 17.00 19.53
C ILE A 5 -9.72 17.21 20.34
N GLU A 6 -9.36 16.25 21.19
CA GLU A 6 -8.21 16.41 22.10
C GLU A 6 -6.86 16.15 21.44
N SER A 7 -6.82 15.43 20.32
CA SER A 7 -5.59 15.27 19.54
C SER A 7 -5.89 14.99 18.07
N ILE A 8 -5.07 15.53 17.20
CA ILE A 8 -5.05 15.22 15.77
C ILE A 8 -3.74 14.48 15.50
N GLY A 9 -3.83 13.19 15.22
CA GLY A 9 -2.70 12.41 14.76
C GLY A 9 -2.38 12.77 13.31
N THR A 10 -1.11 13.02 13.01
CA THR A 10 -0.65 13.14 11.63
C THR A 10 0.02 11.84 11.22
N LYS A 11 -0.49 11.20 10.18
CA LYS A 11 0.19 10.07 9.54
C LYS A 11 1.09 10.65 8.45
N THR A 12 2.38 10.40 8.55
CA THR A 12 3.32 10.81 7.51
C THR A 12 3.44 9.68 6.51
N GLY A 13 3.23 9.99 5.24
CA GLY A 13 3.44 9.06 4.15
C GLY A 13 4.52 9.54 3.19
N ARG A 14 5.06 8.65 2.39
CA ARG A 14 5.98 8.94 1.29
C ARG A 14 5.65 8.12 0.07
N ILE A 15 5.79 8.74 -1.09
CA ILE A 15 5.85 8.05 -2.36
C ILE A 15 7.32 7.96 -2.76
N ILE A 16 7.76 6.75 -2.99
CA ILE A 16 9.12 6.45 -3.47
C ILE A 16 9.05 5.73 -4.80
N GLU A 17 10.04 5.96 -5.64
CA GLU A 17 10.15 5.27 -6.93
C GLU A 17 11.60 5.02 -7.30
N GLY A 18 11.81 4.15 -8.27
CA GLY A 18 13.13 3.85 -8.78
C GLY A 18 13.19 2.59 -9.62
N ILE A 19 14.39 2.04 -9.71
CA ILE A 19 14.65 0.77 -10.37
C ILE A 19 14.72 -0.32 -9.32
N ALA A 20 13.88 -1.34 -9.47
CA ALA A 20 13.85 -2.52 -8.61
C ALA A 20 14.76 -3.64 -9.11
N LEU A 21 14.86 -3.82 -10.42
CA LEU A 21 15.65 -4.88 -11.02
C LEU A 21 16.18 -4.46 -12.40
N THR A 22 17.41 -4.86 -12.70
CA THR A 22 18.03 -4.81 -14.03
C THR A 22 18.76 -6.12 -14.28
N PRO A 23 19.13 -6.46 -15.51
CA PRO A 23 20.00 -7.59 -15.76
C PRO A 23 21.28 -7.50 -14.92
N ALA A 24 21.45 -8.42 -13.98
CA ALA A 24 22.54 -8.37 -13.00
C ALA A 24 22.80 -9.73 -12.36
N VAL A 25 23.93 -9.82 -11.68
CA VAL A 25 24.22 -10.89 -10.73
C VAL A 25 24.06 -10.33 -9.33
N SER A 26 23.15 -10.93 -8.55
CA SER A 26 22.94 -10.53 -7.17
C SER A 26 24.06 -11.02 -6.23
N LEU A 27 24.11 -10.47 -5.02
CA LEU A 27 25.03 -10.96 -3.96
C LEU A 27 24.77 -12.42 -3.63
N ASN A 28 23.55 -12.91 -3.78
CA ASN A 28 23.15 -14.30 -3.59
C ASN A 28 23.50 -15.19 -4.79
N LYS A 29 24.28 -14.64 -5.76
CA LYS A 29 24.71 -15.34 -6.97
C LYS A 29 23.57 -15.74 -7.92
N ASN A 30 22.42 -15.12 -7.82
CA ASN A 30 21.34 -15.26 -8.78
C ASN A 30 21.62 -14.37 -9.99
N ILE A 31 21.52 -14.93 -11.19
CA ILE A 31 21.65 -14.22 -12.46
C ILE A 31 20.24 -13.93 -12.95
N TYR A 32 19.89 -12.66 -13.02
CA TYR A 32 18.68 -12.15 -13.64
C TYR A 32 19.02 -11.74 -15.07
N SER A 33 18.57 -12.55 -16.03
CA SER A 33 18.79 -12.24 -17.46
C SER A 33 17.75 -11.22 -17.95
N ALA A 34 18.04 -10.58 -19.08
CA ALA A 34 17.07 -9.71 -19.75
C ALA A 34 15.77 -10.45 -20.08
N GLU A 35 15.88 -11.69 -20.56
CA GLU A 35 14.75 -12.53 -20.94
C GLU A 35 13.87 -12.88 -19.72
N ALA A 36 14.47 -13.26 -18.59
CA ALA A 36 13.74 -13.51 -17.36
C ALA A 36 13.01 -12.26 -16.84
N ILE A 37 13.59 -11.08 -17.01
CA ILE A 37 12.96 -9.81 -16.62
C ILE A 37 11.81 -9.47 -17.54
N ASP A 38 11.96 -9.64 -18.87
CA ASP A 38 10.91 -9.32 -19.84
C ASP A 38 9.66 -10.20 -19.71
N THR A 39 9.81 -11.38 -19.10
CA THR A 39 8.72 -12.32 -18.86
C THR A 39 8.20 -12.29 -17.42
N ALA A 40 8.65 -11.33 -16.60
CA ALA A 40 8.26 -11.21 -15.21
C ALA A 40 6.74 -10.98 -15.04
N LYS A 41 6.18 -11.57 -13.99
CA LYS A 41 4.75 -11.55 -13.67
C LYS A 41 4.44 -10.63 -12.49
N ASN A 42 3.15 -10.36 -12.29
CA ASN A 42 2.61 -9.45 -11.26
C ASN A 42 3.10 -8.00 -11.46
N LEU A 43 3.22 -7.58 -12.72
CA LEU A 43 3.36 -6.18 -13.07
C LEU A 43 1.98 -5.51 -13.04
N ASP A 44 1.95 -4.19 -12.75
CA ASP A 44 0.74 -3.37 -12.64
C ASP A 44 -0.29 -3.86 -11.58
N VAL A 45 0.20 -4.62 -10.59
CA VAL A 45 -0.57 -5.12 -9.46
C VAL A 45 -0.04 -4.51 -8.17
N SER A 46 -0.95 -4.17 -7.25
CA SER A 46 -0.56 -3.67 -5.92
C SER A 46 -0.11 -4.85 -5.03
N LEU A 47 1.12 -4.79 -4.57
CA LEU A 47 1.79 -5.78 -3.73
C LEU A 47 2.23 -5.14 -2.41
N PRO A 48 2.52 -5.90 -1.35
CA PRO A 48 3.01 -5.37 -0.10
C PRO A 48 4.41 -4.75 -0.23
N ALA A 49 4.64 -3.70 0.55
CA ALA A 49 5.97 -3.18 0.83
C ALA A 49 6.27 -3.36 2.32
N ASP A 50 7.40 -3.98 2.64
CA ASP A 50 7.83 -4.27 4.01
C ASP A 50 9.10 -3.52 4.42
N TRP A 51 9.43 -3.63 5.70
CA TRP A 51 10.65 -3.08 6.27
C TRP A 51 11.67 -4.18 6.52
N GLU A 52 12.82 -4.09 5.85
CA GLU A 52 13.98 -5.00 6.03
C GLU A 52 13.63 -6.49 5.86
N HIS A 53 12.72 -6.84 4.92
CA HIS A 53 12.24 -8.21 4.70
C HIS A 53 11.64 -8.84 5.96
N SER A 54 10.90 -8.06 6.71
CA SER A 54 10.19 -8.50 7.91
C SER A 54 8.70 -8.61 7.68
N ASP A 55 7.96 -9.13 8.67
CA ASP A 55 6.48 -9.15 8.62
C ASP A 55 5.85 -7.75 8.82
N GLU A 56 6.67 -6.69 8.98
CA GLU A 56 6.20 -5.31 9.14
C GLU A 56 5.85 -4.72 7.77
N ILE A 57 4.58 -4.81 7.38
CA ILE A 57 4.08 -4.16 6.17
C ILE A 57 3.97 -2.66 6.43
N ILE A 58 4.67 -1.88 5.61
CA ILE A 58 4.76 -0.43 5.74
C ILE A 58 4.02 0.34 4.64
N GLY A 59 3.57 -0.36 3.60
CA GLY A 59 2.87 0.24 2.47
C GLY A 59 2.59 -0.73 1.35
N THR A 60 2.47 -0.21 0.15
CA THR A 60 2.22 -0.99 -1.07
C THR A 60 3.17 -0.57 -2.19
N VAL A 61 3.40 -1.47 -3.13
CA VAL A 61 4.23 -1.25 -4.33
C VAL A 61 3.50 -1.70 -5.58
N VAL A 62 3.76 -1.01 -6.69
CA VAL A 62 3.40 -1.42 -8.04
C VAL A 62 4.67 -1.44 -8.88
N TYR A 63 4.86 -2.54 -9.60
CA TYR A 63 5.95 -2.72 -10.54
C TYR A 63 5.49 -2.44 -11.96
N THR A 64 6.36 -1.85 -12.77
CA THR A 64 6.12 -1.62 -14.20
C THR A 64 7.36 -1.98 -15.01
N MET A 65 7.15 -2.41 -16.25
CA MET A 65 8.27 -2.59 -17.19
C MET A 65 8.89 -1.24 -17.52
N GLY A 66 10.21 -1.17 -17.41
CA GLY A 66 11.00 -0.02 -17.83
C GLY A 66 11.72 -0.24 -19.13
N GLU A 67 12.57 0.70 -19.50
CA GLU A 67 13.45 0.57 -20.66
C GLU A 67 14.64 -0.33 -20.36
N ASN A 68 15.30 -0.87 -21.40
CA ASN A 68 16.52 -1.66 -21.31
C ASN A 68 16.40 -2.87 -20.35
N HIS A 69 15.29 -3.60 -20.44
CA HIS A 69 15.05 -4.78 -19.59
C HIS A 69 15.11 -4.45 -18.10
N SER A 70 14.52 -3.36 -17.68
CA SER A 70 14.47 -2.98 -16.27
C SER A 70 13.06 -3.08 -15.72
N ILE A 71 12.96 -3.33 -14.43
CA ILE A 71 11.71 -3.20 -13.67
C ILE A 71 11.81 -1.93 -12.85
N LYS A 72 10.86 -1.03 -13.07
CA LYS A 72 10.61 0.15 -12.25
C LYS A 72 9.60 -0.18 -11.18
N TYR A 73 9.63 0.57 -10.10
CA TYR A 73 8.62 0.48 -9.06
C TYR A 73 8.18 1.87 -8.62
N ARG A 74 6.95 1.94 -8.11
CA ARG A 74 6.41 3.05 -7.35
C ARG A 74 5.75 2.49 -6.10
N ALA A 75 6.18 2.94 -4.93
CA ALA A 75 5.65 2.47 -3.66
C ALA A 75 5.11 3.63 -2.83
N GLU A 76 3.98 3.39 -2.19
CA GLU A 76 3.36 4.29 -1.23
C GLU A 76 3.58 3.75 0.18
N ILE A 77 4.36 4.47 0.97
CA ILE A 77 4.69 4.12 2.35
C ILE A 77 3.80 4.94 3.27
N THR A 78 2.95 4.26 4.03
CA THR A 78 1.85 4.88 4.81
C THR A 78 2.02 4.77 6.33
N THR A 79 3.17 4.29 6.80
CA THR A 79 3.47 4.16 8.23
C THR A 79 4.53 5.18 8.67
N ASP A 80 4.78 5.26 9.97
CA ASP A 80 5.83 6.14 10.52
C ASP A 80 7.23 5.79 10.02
N ARG A 81 7.46 4.58 9.50
CA ARG A 81 8.70 4.20 8.80
C ARG A 81 9.03 5.11 7.61
N ALA A 82 8.01 5.75 7.02
CA ALA A 82 8.23 6.75 5.99
C ALA A 82 9.24 7.84 6.40
N LYS A 83 9.28 8.23 7.67
CA LYS A 83 10.21 9.24 8.21
C LYS A 83 11.66 8.75 8.24
N GLU A 84 11.85 7.45 8.35
CA GLU A 84 13.17 6.83 8.47
C GLU A 84 13.86 6.65 7.11
N ILE A 85 13.08 6.57 6.01
CA ILE A 85 13.60 6.37 4.66
C ILE A 85 14.45 7.57 4.24
N LYS A 86 15.66 7.31 3.75
CA LYS A 86 16.62 8.35 3.30
C LYS A 86 17.21 7.94 1.96
N GLU A 87 17.15 8.83 0.98
CA GLU A 87 17.85 8.65 -0.30
C GLU A 87 19.36 8.47 -0.08
N GLY A 88 19.96 7.61 -0.89
CA GLY A 88 21.38 7.30 -0.80
C GLY A 88 21.76 6.35 0.36
N VAL A 89 20.86 6.14 1.33
CA VAL A 89 21.05 5.19 2.45
C VAL A 89 20.22 3.94 2.23
N HIS A 90 18.90 4.14 2.07
CA HIS A 90 17.98 3.05 1.79
C HIS A 90 17.89 2.78 0.30
N LYS A 91 17.66 1.55 -0.02
CA LYS A 91 17.41 1.00 -1.35
C LYS A 91 16.23 0.07 -1.27
N VAL A 92 15.93 -0.60 -2.36
CA VAL A 92 14.90 -1.61 -2.41
C VAL A 92 15.48 -2.98 -2.73
N SER A 93 14.85 -4.02 -2.20
CA SER A 93 15.13 -5.41 -2.52
C SER A 93 13.82 -6.07 -2.91
N ILE A 94 13.80 -6.72 -4.08
CA ILE A 94 12.61 -7.41 -4.56
C ILE A 94 12.31 -8.64 -3.71
N GLU A 95 11.03 -8.92 -3.55
CA GLU A 95 10.50 -10.20 -3.09
C GLU A 95 9.80 -10.87 -4.26
N ALA A 96 10.28 -12.02 -4.63
CA ALA A 96 9.78 -12.72 -5.81
C ALA A 96 9.97 -14.23 -5.69
N ASN A 97 9.00 -14.96 -6.16
CA ASN A 97 9.14 -16.38 -6.49
C ASN A 97 9.73 -16.54 -7.90
N VAL A 98 10.43 -17.64 -8.11
CA VAL A 98 10.99 -18.02 -9.40
C VAL A 98 10.52 -19.41 -9.78
N ASP A 99 10.15 -19.59 -11.05
CA ASP A 99 9.60 -20.86 -11.54
C ASP A 99 10.71 -21.90 -11.70
N GLU A 100 11.90 -21.48 -12.14
CA GLU A 100 13.04 -22.38 -12.35
C GLU A 100 14.37 -21.73 -11.91
N VAL A 101 15.26 -22.54 -11.38
CA VAL A 101 16.62 -22.16 -11.02
C VAL A 101 17.59 -23.20 -11.59
N VAL A 102 18.38 -22.79 -12.55
CA VAL A 102 19.45 -23.63 -13.13
C VAL A 102 20.80 -23.26 -12.55
N SER A 103 21.35 -24.13 -11.72
CA SER A 103 22.68 -23.90 -11.16
C SER A 103 23.78 -24.27 -12.13
N SER A 104 24.73 -23.37 -12.33
CA SER A 104 25.93 -23.58 -13.15
C SER A 104 27.19 -23.18 -12.39
N CYS A 105 28.19 -24.03 -12.40
CA CYS A 105 29.46 -23.81 -11.70
C CYS A 105 30.61 -23.69 -12.69
N ASN A 106 31.49 -22.71 -12.45
CA ASN A 106 32.72 -22.54 -13.19
C ASN A 106 33.89 -22.23 -12.21
N ARG A 107 35.08 -21.89 -12.76
CA ARG A 107 36.27 -21.59 -11.93
C ARG A 107 36.10 -20.37 -11.00
N LYS A 108 35.09 -19.48 -11.27
CA LYS A 108 34.79 -18.30 -10.46
C LYS A 108 33.72 -18.55 -9.40
N GLY A 109 33.08 -19.70 -9.42
CA GLY A 109 32.03 -20.09 -8.46
C GLY A 109 30.79 -20.68 -9.09
N CYS A 110 29.80 -20.96 -8.28
CA CYS A 110 28.48 -21.42 -8.71
C CYS A 110 27.52 -20.22 -8.75
N TYR A 111 26.70 -20.21 -9.78
CA TYR A 111 25.67 -19.19 -10.02
C TYR A 111 24.35 -19.87 -10.34
N ASN A 112 23.25 -19.21 -10.04
CA ASN A 112 21.91 -19.67 -10.32
C ASN A 112 21.32 -18.79 -11.42
N LEU A 113 21.08 -19.34 -12.59
CA LEU A 113 20.25 -18.67 -13.60
C LEU A 113 18.80 -18.79 -13.17
N VAL A 114 18.14 -17.66 -13.02
CA VAL A 114 16.76 -17.54 -12.59
C VAL A 114 15.87 -17.36 -13.80
N ASP A 115 14.78 -18.08 -13.87
CA ASP A 115 13.72 -17.93 -14.87
C ASP A 115 12.34 -17.91 -14.22
N GLY A 116 11.38 -17.25 -14.88
CA GLY A 116 9.99 -17.17 -14.42
C GLY A 116 9.80 -16.37 -13.14
N ILE A 117 10.20 -15.09 -13.13
CA ILE A 117 10.10 -14.20 -11.98
C ILE A 117 8.63 -13.80 -11.75
N THR A 118 8.11 -14.04 -10.55
CA THR A 118 6.79 -13.56 -10.10
C THR A 118 6.98 -12.70 -8.86
N PHE A 119 6.71 -11.39 -8.98
CA PHE A 119 6.86 -10.46 -7.85
C PHE A 119 5.79 -10.71 -6.79
N GLU A 120 6.17 -10.62 -5.51
CA GLU A 120 5.30 -10.79 -4.34
C GLU A 120 5.30 -9.56 -3.43
N GLY A 121 6.37 -8.79 -3.43
CA GLY A 121 6.53 -7.61 -2.59
C GLY A 121 7.84 -6.89 -2.84
N ILE A 122 8.12 -5.91 -1.99
CA ILE A 122 9.35 -5.15 -1.96
C ILE A 122 9.77 -4.85 -0.52
N GLY A 123 11.02 -5.14 -0.18
CA GLY A 123 11.62 -4.73 1.08
C GLY A 123 12.36 -3.40 0.94
N ILE A 124 12.12 -2.45 1.85
CA ILE A 124 12.95 -1.25 1.99
C ILE A 124 14.12 -1.60 2.91
N THR A 125 15.33 -1.57 2.38
CA THR A 125 16.51 -2.07 3.10
C THR A 125 17.75 -1.22 2.86
N THR A 126 18.72 -1.33 3.75
CA THR A 126 20.04 -0.73 3.55
C THR A 126 21.02 -1.64 2.81
N ASN A 127 20.70 -2.93 2.65
CA ASN A 127 21.58 -3.92 2.04
C ASN A 127 20.87 -4.84 1.02
N PRO A 128 20.46 -4.33 -0.14
CA PRO A 128 19.78 -5.13 -1.14
C PRO A 128 20.71 -6.15 -1.80
N SER A 129 20.16 -7.30 -2.19
CA SER A 129 20.91 -8.34 -2.92
C SER A 129 21.31 -7.87 -4.33
N VAL A 130 20.48 -7.09 -4.99
CA VAL A 130 20.76 -6.47 -6.30
C VAL A 130 21.23 -5.04 -6.06
N GLN A 131 22.50 -4.76 -6.37
CA GLN A 131 23.13 -3.49 -6.04
C GLN A 131 22.76 -2.32 -6.97
N THR A 132 22.16 -2.61 -8.12
CA THR A 132 21.72 -1.62 -9.13
C THR A 132 20.38 -0.97 -8.81
N THR A 133 19.73 -1.37 -7.72
CA THR A 133 18.45 -0.78 -7.29
C THR A 133 18.62 0.67 -6.86
N THR A 134 17.61 1.48 -7.14
CA THR A 134 17.59 2.90 -6.76
C THR A 134 16.34 3.22 -5.94
N LEU A 135 16.42 4.26 -5.10
CA LEU A 135 15.31 4.80 -4.34
C LEU A 135 15.36 6.32 -4.38
N ASN A 136 14.30 6.93 -4.89
CA ASN A 136 14.08 8.37 -4.91
C ASN A 136 12.77 8.68 -4.18
N ILE A 137 12.77 9.72 -3.36
CA ILE A 137 11.57 10.20 -2.68
C ILE A 137 10.91 11.22 -3.60
N VAL A 138 9.74 10.87 -4.15
CA VAL A 138 9.00 11.74 -5.09
C VAL A 138 8.11 12.71 -4.33
N GLU A 139 7.44 12.22 -3.29
CA GLU A 139 6.47 12.98 -2.52
C GLU A 139 6.52 12.59 -1.06
N SER A 140 6.29 13.58 -0.19
CA SER A 140 6.05 13.36 1.23
C SER A 140 4.75 14.05 1.60
N PHE A 141 3.82 13.33 2.22
CA PHE A 141 2.51 13.86 2.59
C PHE A 141 2.23 13.62 4.07
N GLN A 142 1.37 14.47 4.62
CA GLN A 142 0.82 14.30 5.96
C GLN A 142 -0.70 14.16 5.83
N GLU A 143 -1.21 13.05 6.26
CA GLU A 143 -2.63 12.80 6.30
C GLU A 143 -3.14 13.08 7.72
N TRP A 144 -4.15 13.93 7.83
CA TRP A 144 -4.81 14.23 9.08
C TRP A 144 -5.81 13.11 9.39
N GLN A 145 -5.52 12.32 10.41
CA GLN A 145 -6.47 11.33 10.90
C GLN A 145 -7.10 11.84 12.19
N PRO A 146 -8.44 11.93 12.27
CA PRO A 146 -9.09 12.17 13.54
C PRO A 146 -8.83 10.95 14.45
N ILE A 147 -8.19 11.18 15.59
CA ILE A 147 -8.09 10.14 16.61
C ILE A 147 -9.47 10.02 17.24
N ILE A 148 -10.20 9.00 16.85
CA ILE A 148 -11.43 8.62 17.54
C ILE A 148 -10.98 7.85 18.79
N GLU A 149 -10.79 8.54 19.91
CA GLU A 149 -10.62 7.85 21.19
C GLU A 149 -11.91 7.10 21.50
N SER A 150 -11.81 5.78 21.53
CA SER A 150 -12.92 4.85 21.81
C SER A 150 -13.31 4.83 23.30
N HIS A 151 -13.33 5.98 23.97
CA HIS A 151 -13.70 6.09 25.38
C HIS A 151 -14.90 7.01 25.58
N CYS A 152 -16.00 6.69 24.89
CA CYS A 152 -17.29 7.24 25.30
C CYS A 152 -18.28 6.11 25.56
N VAL A 153 -18.25 5.56 26.76
CA VAL A 153 -19.29 4.64 27.24
C VAL A 153 -20.68 5.31 27.21
N ASN A 154 -20.74 6.64 27.17
CA ASN A 154 -21.97 7.41 27.04
C ASN A 154 -22.40 7.65 25.59
N CYS A 155 -21.52 7.54 24.58
CA CYS A 155 -21.89 7.72 23.16
C CYS A 155 -22.78 6.59 22.62
N ILE A 156 -22.70 5.39 23.21
CA ILE A 156 -23.59 4.27 22.83
C ILE A 156 -25.05 4.59 23.14
N LYS A 157 -25.33 5.30 24.24
CA LYS A 157 -26.69 5.71 24.59
C LYS A 157 -27.21 6.82 23.67
N GLU A 158 -26.37 7.78 23.27
CA GLU A 158 -26.74 8.82 22.31
C GLU A 158 -27.04 8.26 20.93
N ASP A 159 -26.34 7.23 20.48
CA ASP A 159 -26.62 6.56 19.20
C ASP A 159 -27.94 5.77 19.21
N GLU A 160 -28.31 5.17 20.34
CA GLU A 160 -29.59 4.50 20.52
C GLU A 160 -30.76 5.51 20.54
N ASP A 161 -30.59 6.64 21.22
CA ASP A 161 -31.59 7.71 21.26
C ASP A 161 -31.78 8.36 19.87
N ILE A 162 -30.70 8.56 19.11
CA ILE A 162 -30.75 9.05 17.73
C ILE A 162 -31.42 8.05 16.78
N LYS A 163 -31.18 6.76 16.96
CA LYS A 163 -31.87 5.71 16.18
C LYS A 163 -33.36 5.69 16.47
N LEU A 164 -33.72 5.77 17.73
CA LEU A 164 -35.13 5.78 18.17
C LEU A 164 -35.87 7.01 17.61
N GLU A 165 -35.26 8.18 17.67
CA GLU A 165 -35.82 9.42 17.12
C GLU A 165 -35.95 9.36 15.59
N ASN A 166 -34.95 8.81 14.89
CA ASN A 166 -35.02 8.59 13.46
C ASN A 166 -36.14 7.63 13.03
N GLU A 167 -36.39 6.58 13.79
CA GLU A 167 -37.53 5.68 13.54
C GLU A 167 -38.87 6.36 13.80
N ARG A 168 -38.95 7.16 14.85
CA ARG A 168 -40.16 7.97 15.16
C ARG A 168 -40.46 8.94 14.03
N LEU A 169 -39.46 9.69 13.55
CA LEU A 169 -39.59 10.62 12.44
C LEU A 169 -39.97 9.94 11.12
N LYS A 170 -39.43 8.76 10.84
CA LYS A 170 -39.83 7.97 9.66
C LYS A 170 -41.31 7.57 9.71
N LYS A 171 -41.80 7.18 10.88
CA LYS A 171 -43.20 6.81 11.08
C LYS A 171 -44.11 8.03 10.90
N GLU A 172 -43.74 9.17 11.47
CA GLU A 172 -44.49 10.42 11.37
C GLU A 172 -44.56 10.91 9.89
N ILE A 173 -43.48 10.79 9.12
CA ILE A 173 -43.45 11.07 7.69
C ILE A 173 -44.39 10.12 6.92
N GLN A 174 -44.43 8.86 7.29
CA GLN A 174 -45.32 7.89 6.64
C GLN A 174 -46.79 8.17 6.95
N ASP A 175 -47.11 8.54 8.18
CA ASP A 175 -48.44 8.92 8.60
C ASP A 175 -48.93 10.22 7.88
N LEU A 176 -48.02 11.20 7.71
CA LEU A 176 -48.31 12.40 6.92
C LEU A 176 -48.56 12.11 5.42
N LYS A 177 -47.80 11.16 4.85
CA LYS A 177 -48.04 10.72 3.46
C LYS A 177 -49.37 10.01 3.25
N ASN A 178 -49.84 9.31 4.28
CA ASN A 178 -51.08 8.56 4.24
C ASN A 178 -52.29 9.37 4.77
N CYS A 179 -52.12 10.66 5.05
CA CYS A 179 -53.19 11.50 5.58
C CYS A 179 -54.29 11.73 4.50
N PRO A 180 -55.51 11.26 4.73
CA PRO A 180 -56.58 11.36 3.73
C PRO A 180 -57.03 12.79 3.40
N THR A 181 -56.67 13.74 4.25
CA THR A 181 -57.08 15.14 4.14
C THR A 181 -56.07 15.99 3.36
N CYS A 182 -54.80 15.54 3.26
CA CYS A 182 -53.73 16.30 2.62
C CYS A 182 -53.73 16.20 1.06
N HIS A 183 -54.51 15.26 0.49
CA HIS A 183 -54.57 15.02 -0.95
C HIS A 183 -55.88 15.41 -1.60
N LYS A 184 -56.69 16.31 -1.01
CA LYS A 184 -57.85 16.85 -1.72
C LYS A 184 -57.37 17.87 -2.75
N PRO A 185 -57.61 17.64 -4.06
CA PRO A 185 -57.37 18.64 -5.08
C PRO A 185 -58.22 19.88 -4.78
N LYS A 186 -57.64 21.06 -4.78
CA LYS A 186 -58.41 22.31 -4.78
C LYS A 186 -59.28 22.31 -6.00
N LYS A 187 -60.62 22.23 -5.84
CA LYS A 187 -61.54 22.49 -6.89
C LYS A 187 -61.51 23.96 -7.20
N ASN A 188 -61.11 24.30 -8.41
CA ASN A 188 -61.34 25.62 -9.01
C ASN A 188 -62.83 25.78 -9.31
#